data_7fc8d114f3cdc169e039f3712738b312
#
_entry.id   7fc8d114f3cdc169e039f3712738b312
#
_cell.length_a   1.000
_cell.length_b   1.000
_cell.length_c   1.000
_cell.angle_alpha   90.00
_cell.angle_beta   90.00
_cell.angle_gamma   90.00
#
_symmetry.space_group_name_H-M   'P 1'
#
loop_
_entity.id
_entity.type
_entity.pdbx_description
1 polymer ?
#
loop_
_entity_poly.entity_id
_entity_poly.type
_entity_poly.pdbx_seq_one_letter_code
_entity_poly.pdbx_strand_id
1 'polypeptide(L)'
;IANQTINLSIDSTETIKVKAAYPQMSFKYEVEGSENCNKIKELSLKQMTLQSNINGLVKDPNIGNDSIESIVGRMLQAYKQDIKANYIFKEPMKAYAYYALFQTVQLGNTNTLIFNPRNNKDDVKVFAAVATSWDTYYPGAERGKNLHNIAIEGMKDIRIIENQMAQQQIDASKVSVNGCIELALQDNKGQVRRLSDLKGKVVLLDFHLFASKESTKRIMMLRELYNKYHAAGLEIYQVSVDPDEHFWKTSTAAIPWICVRDEDGIQGKSLTLYNVQSIPTFFLIDRSNTLQARDAQIKDIEAAIKNLL
;
A
#
# COMPACT_ATOMS: atom_id res chain seq x y z
N ILE A 1 4.66 -3.26 -38.57
CA ILE A 1 4.20 -4.66 -38.43
C ILE A 1 3.92 -4.85 -36.94
N ALA A 2 2.66 -5.15 -36.58
CA ALA A 2 2.33 -5.43 -35.20
C ALA A 2 3.06 -6.71 -34.77
N ASN A 3 3.76 -6.68 -33.64
CA ASN A 3 4.43 -7.86 -33.07
C ASN A 3 3.35 -8.88 -32.67
N GLN A 4 3.41 -10.05 -33.32
CA GLN A 4 2.55 -11.18 -32.98
C GLN A 4 3.40 -12.31 -32.45
N THR A 5 3.00 -12.87 -31.29
CA THR A 5 3.77 -13.91 -30.59
C THR A 5 2.88 -15.11 -30.35
N ILE A 6 3.48 -16.30 -30.46
CA ILE A 6 2.91 -17.57 -30.04
C ILE A 6 3.80 -18.11 -28.93
N ASN A 7 3.22 -18.41 -27.77
CA ASN A 7 3.93 -18.98 -26.63
C ASN A 7 3.85 -20.49 -26.69
N LEU A 8 5.00 -21.15 -26.64
CA LEU A 8 5.14 -22.59 -26.68
C LEU A 8 6.03 -23.08 -25.52
N SER A 9 5.75 -24.26 -25.03
CA SER A 9 6.63 -24.99 -24.14
C SER A 9 6.98 -26.33 -24.80
N ILE A 10 8.27 -26.54 -25.06
CA ILE A 10 8.76 -27.70 -25.78
C ILE A 10 9.69 -28.45 -24.85
N ASP A 11 9.48 -29.76 -24.69
CA ASP A 11 10.45 -30.63 -24.07
C ASP A 11 11.18 -31.46 -25.13
N SER A 12 12.26 -32.16 -24.73
CA SER A 12 13.10 -32.89 -25.65
C SER A 12 12.43 -34.12 -26.29
N THR A 13 11.25 -34.48 -25.85
CA THR A 13 10.51 -35.68 -26.31
C THR A 13 9.38 -35.37 -27.27
N GLU A 14 9.01 -34.08 -27.40
CA GLU A 14 7.88 -33.67 -28.21
C GLU A 14 8.31 -33.22 -29.63
N THR A 15 7.49 -33.57 -30.61
CA THR A 15 7.55 -32.98 -31.96
C THR A 15 6.34 -32.12 -32.18
N ILE A 16 6.51 -30.81 -32.22
CA ILE A 16 5.43 -29.84 -32.29
C ILE A 16 5.31 -29.30 -33.71
N LYS A 17 4.09 -29.33 -34.23
CA LYS A 17 3.72 -28.64 -35.49
C LYS A 17 2.81 -27.46 -35.19
N VAL A 18 3.16 -26.28 -35.71
CA VAL A 18 2.39 -25.08 -35.56
C VAL A 18 1.97 -24.57 -36.94
N LYS A 19 0.68 -24.36 -37.10
CA LYS A 19 0.10 -23.67 -38.27
C LYS A 19 -0.51 -22.36 -37.85
N ALA A 20 -0.06 -21.27 -38.41
CA ALA A 20 -0.53 -19.93 -38.10
C ALA A 20 -0.60 -19.08 -39.37
N ALA A 21 -1.60 -18.22 -39.48
CA ALA A 21 -1.79 -17.35 -40.63
C ALA A 21 -1.68 -15.87 -40.23
N TYR A 22 -0.85 -15.12 -40.92
CA TYR A 22 -0.79 -13.68 -40.77
C TYR A 22 -2.09 -13.05 -41.33
N PRO A 23 -2.68 -11.99 -40.73
CA PRO A 23 -2.16 -11.22 -39.59
C PRO A 23 -2.71 -11.67 -38.22
N GLN A 24 -3.25 -12.85 -38.08
CA GLN A 24 -3.95 -13.31 -36.90
C GLN A 24 -3.21 -14.40 -36.11
N MET A 25 -1.88 -14.43 -36.20
CA MET A 25 -1.05 -15.50 -35.65
C MET A 25 -1.17 -15.68 -34.13
N SER A 26 -1.34 -14.59 -33.38
CA SER A 26 -1.38 -14.65 -31.90
C SER A 26 -2.64 -15.30 -31.34
N PHE A 27 -3.73 -15.37 -32.10
CA PHE A 27 -5.01 -15.89 -31.62
C PHE A 27 -5.64 -16.91 -32.54
N LYS A 28 -5.20 -17.01 -33.79
CA LYS A 28 -5.70 -18.01 -34.75
C LYS A 28 -4.56 -18.88 -35.24
N TYR A 29 -4.21 -19.89 -34.46
CA TYR A 29 -3.18 -20.86 -34.79
C TYR A 29 -3.58 -22.24 -34.28
N GLU A 30 -2.98 -23.27 -34.85
CA GLU A 30 -3.16 -24.67 -34.47
C GLU A 30 -1.82 -25.20 -33.98
N VAL A 31 -1.88 -26.03 -32.91
CA VAL A 31 -0.70 -26.71 -32.36
C VAL A 31 -1.04 -28.20 -32.28
N GLU A 32 -0.20 -29.02 -32.88
CA GLU A 32 -0.24 -30.49 -32.83
C GLU A 32 1.00 -31.01 -32.14
N GLY A 33 0.87 -32.11 -31.38
CA GLY A 33 1.99 -32.86 -30.81
C GLY A 33 2.39 -32.45 -29.38
N SER A 34 1.67 -31.48 -28.74
CA SER A 34 1.94 -31.12 -27.34
C SER A 34 0.66 -30.70 -26.61
N GLU A 35 0.39 -31.37 -25.49
CA GLU A 35 -0.69 -31.00 -24.58
C GLU A 35 -0.39 -29.66 -23.89
N ASN A 36 0.89 -29.47 -23.44
CA ASN A 36 1.32 -28.24 -22.80
C ASN A 36 1.08 -27.03 -23.71
N CYS A 37 1.44 -27.13 -24.99
CA CYS A 37 1.24 -26.02 -25.94
C CYS A 37 -0.24 -25.73 -26.20
N ASN A 38 -1.09 -26.74 -26.26
CA ASN A 38 -2.53 -26.55 -26.39
C ASN A 38 -3.13 -25.84 -25.16
N LYS A 39 -2.71 -26.21 -23.95
CA LYS A 39 -3.14 -25.55 -22.71
C LYS A 39 -2.61 -24.13 -22.60
N ILE A 40 -1.37 -23.86 -23.03
CA ILE A 40 -0.81 -22.50 -23.11
C ILE A 40 -1.61 -21.65 -24.11
N LYS A 41 -2.02 -22.19 -25.24
CA LYS A 41 -2.91 -21.53 -26.20
C LYS A 41 -4.26 -21.17 -25.55
N GLU A 42 -4.91 -22.11 -24.85
CA GLU A 42 -6.16 -21.85 -24.13
C GLU A 42 -5.99 -20.70 -23.13
N LEU A 43 -4.92 -20.72 -22.32
CA LEU A 43 -4.58 -19.66 -21.35
C LEU A 43 -4.35 -18.32 -22.02
N SER A 44 -3.61 -18.30 -23.14
CA SER A 44 -3.36 -17.07 -23.90
C SER A 44 -4.67 -16.45 -24.41
N LEU A 45 -5.56 -17.26 -24.98
CA LEU A 45 -6.85 -16.80 -25.48
C LEU A 45 -7.76 -16.29 -24.36
N LYS A 46 -7.78 -16.97 -23.20
CA LYS A 46 -8.53 -16.52 -22.02
C LYS A 46 -8.01 -15.15 -21.52
N GLN A 47 -6.68 -14.97 -21.46
CA GLN A 47 -6.06 -13.70 -21.07
C GLN A 47 -6.43 -12.58 -22.07
N MET A 48 -6.37 -12.86 -23.37
CA MET A 48 -6.74 -11.87 -24.41
C MET A 48 -8.20 -11.46 -24.29
N THR A 49 -9.09 -12.41 -24.00
CA THR A 49 -10.52 -12.15 -23.78
C THR A 49 -10.71 -11.27 -22.54
N LEU A 50 -10.03 -11.58 -21.44
CA LEU A 50 -10.05 -10.75 -20.22
C LEU A 50 -9.60 -9.32 -20.53
N GLN A 51 -8.48 -9.16 -21.22
CA GLN A 51 -7.93 -7.85 -21.60
C GLN A 51 -8.91 -7.07 -22.52
N SER A 52 -9.49 -7.74 -23.50
CA SER A 52 -10.48 -7.13 -24.38
C SER A 52 -11.70 -6.62 -23.63
N ASN A 53 -12.20 -7.39 -22.68
CA ASN A 53 -13.34 -7.00 -21.86
C ASN A 53 -13.00 -5.81 -20.95
N ILE A 54 -11.83 -5.81 -20.33
CA ILE A 54 -11.36 -4.67 -19.52
C ILE A 54 -11.24 -3.41 -20.39
N ASN A 55 -10.63 -3.52 -21.59
CA ASN A 55 -10.49 -2.41 -22.50
C ASN A 55 -11.85 -1.86 -22.97
N GLY A 56 -12.85 -2.74 -23.13
CA GLY A 56 -14.21 -2.35 -23.44
C GLY A 56 -14.87 -1.53 -22.34
N LEU A 57 -14.71 -1.96 -21.08
CA LEU A 57 -15.23 -1.24 -19.90
C LEU A 57 -14.60 0.15 -19.74
N VAL A 58 -13.29 0.25 -19.90
CA VAL A 58 -12.55 1.53 -19.75
C VAL A 58 -12.96 2.54 -20.83
N LYS A 59 -13.42 2.08 -21.98
CA LYS A 59 -13.85 2.94 -23.10
C LYS A 59 -15.33 3.33 -23.03
N ASP A 60 -16.11 2.75 -22.14
CA ASP A 60 -17.54 3.05 -22.00
C ASP A 60 -17.74 4.37 -21.23
N PRO A 61 -18.24 5.44 -21.86
CA PRO A 61 -18.40 6.74 -21.20
C PRO A 61 -19.54 6.75 -20.17
N ASN A 62 -20.38 5.72 -20.13
CA ASN A 62 -21.52 5.63 -19.21
C ASN A 62 -21.14 5.03 -17.86
N ILE A 63 -19.93 4.52 -17.69
CA ILE A 63 -19.46 3.86 -16.45
C ILE A 63 -18.46 4.75 -15.73
N GLY A 64 -18.76 5.11 -14.47
CA GLY A 64 -17.85 5.89 -13.65
C GLY A 64 -16.62 5.09 -13.22
N ASN A 65 -15.49 5.79 -12.96
CA ASN A 65 -14.21 5.16 -12.61
C ASN A 65 -14.29 4.18 -11.43
N ASP A 66 -15.00 4.53 -10.36
CA ASP A 66 -15.16 3.66 -9.17
C ASP A 66 -15.90 2.35 -9.52
N SER A 67 -16.88 2.44 -10.43
CA SER A 67 -17.61 1.27 -10.94
C SER A 67 -16.72 0.40 -11.82
N ILE A 68 -15.89 0.99 -12.67
CA ILE A 68 -14.93 0.28 -13.52
C ILE A 68 -13.96 -0.51 -12.64
N GLU A 69 -13.37 0.10 -11.62
CA GLU A 69 -12.43 -0.56 -10.70
C GLU A 69 -13.06 -1.77 -10.00
N SER A 70 -14.29 -1.61 -9.49
CA SER A 70 -15.05 -2.70 -8.87
C SER A 70 -15.34 -3.84 -9.82
N ILE A 71 -15.75 -3.54 -11.07
CA ILE A 71 -16.05 -4.55 -12.09
C ILE A 71 -14.78 -5.29 -12.51
N VAL A 72 -13.69 -4.57 -12.77
CA VAL A 72 -12.39 -5.14 -13.15
C VAL A 72 -11.88 -6.04 -12.02
N GLY A 73 -12.00 -5.62 -10.76
CA GLY A 73 -11.62 -6.43 -9.61
C GLY A 73 -12.36 -7.77 -9.58
N ARG A 74 -13.69 -7.77 -9.81
CA ARG A 74 -14.49 -9.00 -9.88
C ARG A 74 -14.11 -9.90 -11.06
N MET A 75 -13.81 -9.30 -12.23
CA MET A 75 -13.38 -10.05 -13.41
C MET A 75 -12.02 -10.73 -13.17
N LEU A 76 -11.06 -10.03 -12.58
CA LEU A 76 -9.76 -10.59 -12.20
C LEU A 76 -9.90 -11.70 -11.17
N GLN A 77 -10.78 -11.54 -10.19
CA GLN A 77 -11.05 -12.57 -9.18
C GLN A 77 -11.64 -13.85 -9.80
N ALA A 78 -12.64 -13.69 -10.68
CA ALA A 78 -13.24 -14.82 -11.40
C ALA A 78 -12.22 -15.53 -12.28
N TYR A 79 -11.40 -14.76 -13.00
CA TYR A 79 -10.32 -15.30 -13.82
C TYR A 79 -9.32 -16.10 -12.98
N LYS A 80 -8.84 -15.54 -11.86
CA LYS A 80 -7.91 -16.22 -10.94
C LYS A 80 -8.50 -17.54 -10.43
N GLN A 81 -9.77 -17.57 -10.08
CA GLN A 81 -10.43 -18.78 -9.59
C GLN A 81 -10.47 -19.87 -10.67
N ASP A 82 -10.86 -19.51 -11.91
CA ASP A 82 -10.88 -20.45 -13.04
C ASP A 82 -9.49 -21.01 -13.33
N ILE A 83 -8.47 -20.13 -13.42
CA ILE A 83 -7.09 -20.56 -13.73
C ILE A 83 -6.49 -21.41 -12.61
N LYS A 84 -6.72 -21.07 -11.35
CA LYS A 84 -6.29 -21.90 -10.21
C LYS A 84 -6.88 -23.29 -10.26
N ALA A 85 -8.20 -23.39 -10.44
CA ALA A 85 -8.91 -24.67 -10.37
C ALA A 85 -8.61 -25.58 -11.57
N ASN A 86 -8.58 -25.02 -12.78
CA ASN A 86 -8.57 -25.80 -14.00
C ASN A 86 -7.18 -26.01 -14.62
N TYR A 87 -6.19 -25.18 -14.22
CA TYR A 87 -4.85 -25.25 -14.81
C TYR A 87 -3.76 -25.41 -13.76
N ILE A 88 -3.76 -24.59 -12.68
CA ILE A 88 -2.61 -24.58 -11.77
C ILE A 88 -2.67 -25.73 -10.77
N PHE A 89 -3.75 -25.86 -9.99
CA PHE A 89 -3.84 -26.87 -8.94
C PHE A 89 -4.17 -28.28 -9.47
N LYS A 90 -4.68 -28.37 -10.70
CA LYS A 90 -4.97 -29.64 -11.30
C LYS A 90 -3.70 -30.43 -11.64
N GLU A 91 -2.71 -29.77 -12.22
CA GLU A 91 -1.43 -30.37 -12.62
C GLU A 91 -0.29 -29.35 -12.44
N PRO A 92 0.10 -29.03 -11.19
CA PRO A 92 1.05 -27.98 -10.88
C PRO A 92 2.46 -28.22 -11.44
N MET A 93 2.81 -29.48 -11.78
CA MET A 93 4.09 -29.84 -12.40
C MET A 93 4.16 -29.47 -13.88
N LYS A 94 3.05 -29.21 -14.54
CA LYS A 94 3.02 -28.97 -15.98
C LYS A 94 3.52 -27.56 -16.35
N ALA A 95 4.11 -27.46 -17.55
CA ALA A 95 4.64 -26.21 -18.06
C ALA A 95 3.56 -25.11 -18.24
N TYR A 96 2.34 -25.49 -18.56
CA TYR A 96 1.22 -24.55 -18.65
C TYR A 96 0.81 -23.98 -17.27
N ALA A 97 0.97 -24.72 -16.16
CA ALA A 97 0.76 -24.19 -14.83
C ALA A 97 1.80 -23.11 -14.49
N TYR A 98 3.06 -23.36 -14.84
CA TYR A 98 4.12 -22.34 -14.73
C TYR A 98 3.78 -21.09 -15.58
N TYR A 99 3.37 -21.27 -16.83
CA TYR A 99 2.98 -20.17 -17.72
C TYR A 99 1.84 -19.34 -17.13
N ALA A 100 0.86 -19.99 -16.53
CA ALA A 100 -0.30 -19.31 -15.94
C ALA A 100 0.07 -18.34 -14.81
N LEU A 101 1.12 -18.62 -14.03
CA LEU A 101 1.58 -17.74 -12.94
C LEU A 101 2.06 -16.38 -13.43
N PHE A 102 2.61 -16.31 -14.64
CA PHE A 102 3.24 -15.11 -15.19
C PHE A 102 2.36 -14.35 -16.18
N GLN A 103 1.07 -14.70 -16.26
CA GLN A 103 0.15 -13.94 -17.09
C GLN A 103 -0.08 -12.53 -16.52
N THR A 104 -0.13 -11.55 -17.41
CA THR A 104 -0.28 -10.14 -17.07
C THR A 104 -1.56 -9.56 -17.64
N VAL A 105 -1.98 -8.46 -17.08
CA VAL A 105 -3.07 -7.60 -17.59
C VAL A 105 -2.61 -6.16 -17.60
N GLN A 106 -2.96 -5.44 -18.65
CA GLN A 106 -2.70 -4.01 -18.75
C GLN A 106 -3.84 -3.24 -18.09
N LEU A 107 -3.51 -2.48 -17.05
CA LEU A 107 -4.41 -1.58 -16.33
C LEU A 107 -3.88 -0.15 -16.49
N GLY A 108 -4.56 0.65 -17.31
CA GLY A 108 -4.05 1.95 -17.73
C GLY A 108 -2.71 1.82 -18.47
N ASN A 109 -1.68 2.49 -17.97
CA ASN A 109 -0.33 2.45 -18.53
C ASN A 109 0.58 1.40 -17.88
N THR A 110 0.06 0.58 -16.97
CA THR A 110 0.86 -0.38 -16.19
C THR A 110 0.51 -1.80 -16.58
N ASN A 111 1.53 -2.62 -16.83
CA ASN A 111 1.38 -4.05 -17.03
C ASN A 111 1.57 -4.77 -15.68
N THR A 112 0.51 -5.41 -15.20
CA THR A 112 0.46 -5.99 -13.85
C THR A 112 0.29 -7.50 -13.92
N LEU A 113 0.99 -8.24 -13.08
CA LEU A 113 0.78 -9.69 -12.92
C LEU A 113 -0.65 -9.94 -12.42
N ILE A 114 -1.35 -10.89 -13.07
CA ILE A 114 -2.67 -11.34 -12.62
C ILE A 114 -2.54 -12.04 -11.26
N PHE A 115 -1.57 -12.94 -11.11
CA PHE A 115 -1.17 -13.52 -9.83
C PHE A 115 0.01 -12.73 -9.29
N ASN A 116 -0.22 -11.86 -8.30
CA ASN A 116 0.83 -11.02 -7.75
C ASN A 116 1.22 -11.45 -6.32
N PRO A 117 2.31 -12.21 -6.16
CA PRO A 117 2.74 -12.71 -4.85
C PRO A 117 3.26 -11.63 -3.90
N ARG A 118 3.56 -10.41 -4.40
CA ARG A 118 4.11 -9.35 -3.55
C ARG A 118 3.07 -8.60 -2.71
N ASN A 119 1.80 -8.64 -3.13
CA ASN A 119 0.72 -7.92 -2.46
C ASN A 119 -0.51 -8.77 -2.13
N ASN A 120 -0.49 -10.06 -2.48
CA ASN A 120 -1.63 -10.95 -2.25
C ASN A 120 -1.18 -12.29 -1.66
N LYS A 121 -1.61 -12.57 -0.43
CA LYS A 121 -1.25 -13.78 0.31
C LYS A 121 -1.69 -15.07 -0.36
N ASP A 122 -2.85 -15.07 -1.01
CA ASP A 122 -3.35 -16.26 -1.70
C ASP A 122 -2.58 -16.50 -2.99
N ASP A 123 -2.10 -15.45 -3.67
CA ASP A 123 -1.24 -15.61 -4.84
C ASP A 123 0.13 -16.19 -4.45
N VAL A 124 0.70 -15.82 -3.29
CA VAL A 124 1.94 -16.46 -2.76
C VAL A 124 1.76 -17.96 -2.64
N LYS A 125 0.62 -18.44 -2.13
CA LYS A 125 0.33 -19.88 -2.00
C LYS A 125 0.29 -20.59 -3.34
N VAL A 126 -0.19 -19.91 -4.38
CA VAL A 126 -0.23 -20.46 -5.74
C VAL A 126 1.17 -20.67 -6.30
N PHE A 127 2.06 -19.68 -6.15
CA PHE A 127 3.47 -19.79 -6.52
C PHE A 127 4.18 -20.90 -5.73
N ALA A 128 3.96 -20.96 -4.42
CA ALA A 128 4.55 -21.97 -3.55
C ALA A 128 4.11 -23.41 -3.93
N ALA A 129 2.84 -23.59 -4.28
CA ALA A 129 2.30 -24.90 -4.68
C ALA A 129 2.96 -25.40 -5.97
N VAL A 130 3.13 -24.54 -6.98
CA VAL A 130 3.82 -24.89 -8.22
C VAL A 130 5.31 -25.16 -7.95
N ALA A 131 5.97 -24.30 -7.14
CA ALA A 131 7.37 -24.48 -6.77
C ALA A 131 7.62 -25.84 -6.11
N THR A 132 6.83 -26.20 -5.10
CA THR A 132 6.94 -27.49 -4.40
C THR A 132 6.70 -28.68 -5.34
N SER A 133 5.74 -28.56 -6.26
CA SER A 133 5.51 -29.60 -7.25
C SER A 133 6.69 -29.76 -8.19
N TRP A 134 7.30 -28.66 -8.64
CA TRP A 134 8.46 -28.69 -9.52
C TRP A 134 9.70 -29.30 -8.86
N ASP A 135 9.90 -29.09 -7.56
CA ASP A 135 10.98 -29.76 -6.82
C ASP A 135 10.84 -31.28 -6.82
N THR A 136 9.60 -31.77 -6.76
CA THR A 136 9.32 -33.21 -6.78
C THR A 136 9.54 -33.83 -8.18
N TYR A 137 9.05 -33.16 -9.22
CA TYR A 137 9.06 -33.72 -10.58
C TYR A 137 10.29 -33.32 -11.38
N TYR A 138 10.92 -32.18 -11.07
CA TYR A 138 12.09 -31.63 -11.77
C TYR A 138 13.14 -31.15 -10.76
N PRO A 139 13.71 -32.06 -9.95
CA PRO A 139 14.64 -31.67 -8.88
C PRO A 139 15.85 -30.93 -9.47
N GLY A 140 16.14 -29.78 -8.86
CA GLY A 140 17.27 -28.95 -9.27
C GLY A 140 17.01 -28.00 -10.45
N ALA A 141 15.81 -27.99 -11.06
CA ALA A 141 15.48 -27.10 -12.16
C ALA A 141 15.55 -25.62 -11.72
N GLU A 142 16.22 -24.78 -12.49
CA GLU A 142 16.38 -23.35 -12.20
C GLU A 142 15.03 -22.64 -12.06
N ARG A 143 14.04 -22.98 -12.87
CA ARG A 143 12.70 -22.41 -12.80
C ARG A 143 12.00 -22.76 -11.49
N GLY A 144 12.19 -23.96 -10.95
CA GLY A 144 11.68 -24.35 -9.63
C GLY A 144 12.31 -23.49 -8.51
N LYS A 145 13.64 -23.34 -8.52
CA LYS A 145 14.37 -22.47 -7.59
C LYS A 145 13.90 -21.03 -7.66
N ASN A 146 13.68 -20.51 -8.87
CA ASN A 146 13.17 -19.16 -9.06
C ASN A 146 11.75 -18.98 -8.48
N LEU A 147 10.85 -19.95 -8.66
CA LEU A 147 9.52 -19.92 -8.04
C LEU A 147 9.58 -19.93 -6.52
N HIS A 148 10.51 -20.69 -5.91
CA HIS A 148 10.73 -20.65 -4.46
C HIS A 148 11.18 -19.28 -4.00
N ASN A 149 12.13 -18.66 -4.69
CA ASN A 149 12.60 -17.33 -4.34
C ASN A 149 11.46 -16.30 -4.42
N ILE A 150 10.65 -16.35 -5.48
CA ILE A 150 9.48 -15.48 -5.64
C ILE A 150 8.47 -15.69 -4.50
N ALA A 151 8.20 -16.94 -4.13
CA ALA A 151 7.29 -17.25 -3.03
C ALA A 151 7.83 -16.77 -1.66
N ILE A 152 9.13 -16.96 -1.40
CA ILE A 152 9.78 -16.50 -0.16
C ILE A 152 9.79 -14.98 -0.06
N GLU A 153 10.14 -14.28 -1.15
CA GLU A 153 10.10 -12.82 -1.20
C GLU A 153 8.66 -12.31 -1.01
N GLY A 154 7.70 -12.93 -1.68
CA GLY A 154 6.29 -12.59 -1.52
C GLY A 154 5.81 -12.77 -0.07
N MET A 155 6.20 -13.85 0.61
CA MET A 155 5.89 -14.03 2.03
C MET A 155 6.49 -12.93 2.92
N LYS A 156 7.72 -12.50 2.62
CA LYS A 156 8.35 -11.37 3.33
C LYS A 156 7.58 -10.07 3.12
N ASP A 157 7.24 -9.76 1.87
CA ASP A 157 6.49 -8.55 1.51
C ASP A 157 5.11 -8.53 2.18
N ILE A 158 4.36 -9.64 2.13
CA ILE A 158 3.07 -9.80 2.81
C ILE A 158 3.21 -9.61 4.33
N ARG A 159 4.25 -10.18 4.94
CA ARG A 159 4.50 -10.01 6.38
C ARG A 159 4.77 -8.55 6.76
N ILE A 160 5.48 -7.81 5.91
CA ILE A 160 5.70 -6.37 6.10
C ILE A 160 4.36 -5.63 6.04
N ILE A 161 3.53 -5.91 5.01
CA ILE A 161 2.20 -5.31 4.85
C ILE A 161 1.30 -5.65 6.04
N GLU A 162 1.23 -6.93 6.44
CA GLU A 162 0.44 -7.38 7.59
C GLU A 162 0.90 -6.72 8.89
N ASN A 163 2.22 -6.58 9.11
CA ASN A 163 2.77 -5.89 10.27
C ASN A 163 2.42 -4.40 10.26
N GLN A 164 2.50 -3.73 9.11
CA GLN A 164 2.09 -2.33 8.96
C GLN A 164 0.60 -2.16 9.24
N MET A 165 -0.25 -3.03 8.68
CA MET A 165 -1.70 -3.02 8.95
C MET A 165 -2.02 -3.34 10.42
N ALA A 166 -1.32 -4.31 11.02
CA ALA A 166 -1.48 -4.65 12.44
C ALA A 166 -1.04 -3.50 13.35
N GLN A 167 0.04 -2.79 13.03
CA GLN A 167 0.43 -1.57 13.74
C GLN A 167 -0.64 -0.48 13.60
N GLN A 168 -1.24 -0.30 12.43
CA GLN A 168 -2.36 0.62 12.22
C GLN A 168 -3.61 0.23 13.02
N GLN A 169 -3.92 -1.07 13.14
CA GLN A 169 -5.06 -1.56 13.94
C GLN A 169 -4.79 -1.52 15.45
N ILE A 170 -3.53 -1.75 15.88
CA ILE A 170 -3.13 -1.67 17.29
C ILE A 170 -3.32 -0.25 17.81
N ASP A 171 -3.01 0.77 17.01
CA ASP A 171 -3.19 2.16 17.40
C ASP A 171 -4.67 2.59 17.55
N ALA A 172 -5.57 2.00 16.77
CA ALA A 172 -6.99 2.30 16.89
C ALA A 172 -7.69 1.61 18.09
N SER A 173 -7.18 0.47 18.55
CA SER A 173 -7.81 -0.33 19.61
C SER A 173 -7.08 -0.29 20.97
N LYS A 174 -5.81 0.12 21.01
CA LYS A 174 -5.00 0.21 22.25
C LYS A 174 -4.97 1.60 22.87
N VAL A 175 -5.59 2.60 22.28
CA VAL A 175 -5.72 3.96 22.84
C VAL A 175 -6.79 4.02 23.96
N SER A 176 -7.24 2.92 24.51
CA SER A 176 -8.14 2.88 25.67
C SER A 176 -7.45 2.62 27.01
N VAL A 177 -6.17 2.93 27.15
CA VAL A 177 -5.48 2.89 28.44
C VAL A 177 -5.08 4.30 28.85
N ASN A 178 -5.88 4.91 29.71
CA ASN A 178 -5.59 6.06 30.59
C ASN A 178 -4.32 6.89 30.25
N GLY A 179 -4.39 7.73 29.22
CA GLY A 179 -3.36 8.72 28.92
C GLY A 179 -2.99 8.83 27.43
N CYS A 180 -2.31 9.91 27.07
CA CYS A 180 -1.59 10.04 25.79
C CYS A 180 -0.21 9.36 25.91
N ILE A 181 0.39 9.05 24.74
CA ILE A 181 1.77 8.58 24.70
C ILE A 181 2.68 9.76 25.06
N GLU A 182 3.54 9.58 26.06
CA GLU A 182 4.42 10.66 26.54
C GLU A 182 5.41 11.11 25.45
N LEU A 183 5.52 12.42 25.28
CA LEU A 183 6.55 13.09 24.51
C LEU A 183 7.30 14.03 25.43
N ALA A 184 8.63 13.90 25.46
CA ALA A 184 9.53 14.77 26.20
C ALA A 184 10.61 15.25 25.24
N LEU A 185 10.40 16.44 24.65
CA LEU A 185 11.26 17.01 23.61
C LEU A 185 11.74 18.40 24.02
N GLN A 186 12.87 18.86 23.47
CA GLN A 186 13.40 20.20 23.75
C GLN A 186 12.66 21.28 22.98
N ASP A 187 12.33 22.37 23.66
CA ASP A 187 11.77 23.56 23.04
C ASP A 187 12.90 24.46 22.44
N ASN A 188 12.49 25.53 21.76
CA ASN A 188 13.41 26.47 21.10
C ASN A 188 14.31 27.28 22.08
N LYS A 189 14.09 27.14 23.40
CA LYS A 189 14.90 27.69 24.47
C LYS A 189 15.78 26.64 25.15
N GLY A 190 15.76 25.40 24.68
CA GLY A 190 16.51 24.26 25.22
C GLY A 190 15.89 23.61 26.45
N GLN A 191 14.64 23.95 26.80
CA GLN A 191 13.93 23.36 27.93
C GLN A 191 13.17 22.10 27.47
N VAL A 192 13.26 21.03 28.26
CA VAL A 192 12.46 19.82 28.00
C VAL A 192 11.00 20.09 28.34
N ARG A 193 10.13 19.94 27.36
CA ARG A 193 8.68 20.08 27.51
C ARG A 193 8.06 18.70 27.44
N ARG A 194 7.23 18.39 28.43
CA ARG A 194 6.52 17.10 28.51
C ARG A 194 5.07 17.28 28.15
N LEU A 195 4.55 16.36 27.35
CA LEU A 195 3.13 16.40 26.97
C LEU A 195 2.23 16.15 28.19
N SER A 196 2.66 15.31 29.13
CA SER A 196 1.96 15.05 30.39
C SER A 196 1.84 16.28 31.31
N ASP A 197 2.71 17.28 31.18
CA ASP A 197 2.62 18.53 31.97
C ASP A 197 1.40 19.39 31.57
N LEU A 198 0.78 19.08 30.46
CA LEU A 198 -0.40 19.76 29.92
C LEU A 198 -1.73 19.16 30.38
N LYS A 199 -1.71 18.21 31.32
CA LYS A 199 -2.92 17.67 31.91
C LYS A 199 -3.79 18.77 32.49
N GLY A 200 -5.09 18.71 32.24
CA GLY A 200 -6.07 19.76 32.58
C GLY A 200 -6.36 20.74 31.46
N LYS A 201 -5.61 20.70 30.36
CA LYS A 201 -5.85 21.45 29.13
C LYS A 201 -6.30 20.54 28.01
N VAL A 202 -7.01 21.09 27.03
CA VAL A 202 -7.20 20.45 25.72
C VAL A 202 -5.95 20.73 24.91
N VAL A 203 -5.30 19.67 24.39
CA VAL A 203 -4.06 19.82 23.65
C VAL A 203 -4.26 19.45 22.18
N LEU A 204 -3.86 20.39 21.30
CA LEU A 204 -3.67 20.12 19.90
C LEU A 204 -2.19 19.76 19.71
N LEU A 205 -1.90 18.47 19.56
CA LEU A 205 -0.57 17.95 19.25
C LEU A 205 -0.38 17.97 17.72
N ASP A 206 0.50 18.82 17.23
CA ASP A 206 0.72 19.07 15.81
C ASP A 206 2.13 18.62 15.38
N PHE A 207 2.23 17.73 14.40
CA PHE A 207 3.49 17.37 13.76
C PHE A 207 3.68 18.19 12.51
N HIS A 208 4.79 18.93 12.46
CA HIS A 208 5.02 19.99 11.49
C HIS A 208 6.40 19.98 10.85
N LEU A 209 6.45 20.48 9.61
CA LEU A 209 7.70 20.78 8.90
C LEU A 209 7.66 22.23 8.45
N PHE A 210 8.42 23.12 9.12
CA PHE A 210 8.44 24.56 8.81
C PHE A 210 9.00 24.85 7.42
N ALA A 211 9.89 24.01 6.90
CA ALA A 211 10.45 24.14 5.56
C ALA A 211 9.43 23.82 4.43
N SER A 212 8.23 23.32 4.76
CA SER A 212 7.22 23.00 3.76
C SER A 212 6.52 24.26 3.20
N LYS A 213 6.08 24.20 1.94
CA LYS A 213 5.36 25.31 1.28
C LYS A 213 4.04 25.65 1.96
N GLU A 214 3.44 24.70 2.64
CA GLU A 214 2.13 24.86 3.30
C GLU A 214 2.24 25.31 4.77
N SER A 215 3.45 25.37 5.30
CA SER A 215 3.75 25.74 6.67
C SER A 215 3.09 27.06 7.08
N THR A 216 3.26 28.12 6.28
CA THR A 216 2.72 29.45 6.58
C THR A 216 1.19 29.42 6.78
N LYS A 217 0.46 28.78 5.87
CA LYS A 217 -1.01 28.67 5.95
C LYS A 217 -1.45 27.94 7.22
N ARG A 218 -0.73 26.86 7.57
CA ARG A 218 -1.03 26.08 8.77
C ARG A 218 -0.76 26.87 10.05
N ILE A 219 0.36 27.57 10.13
CA ILE A 219 0.71 28.42 11.28
C ILE A 219 -0.34 29.52 11.47
N MET A 220 -0.85 30.12 10.39
CA MET A 220 -1.92 31.11 10.48
C MET A 220 -3.21 30.50 11.07
N MET A 221 -3.63 29.34 10.59
CA MET A 221 -4.79 28.61 11.13
C MET A 221 -4.60 28.26 12.61
N LEU A 222 -3.45 27.72 12.99
CA LEU A 222 -3.16 27.40 14.39
C LEU A 222 -3.15 28.64 15.28
N ARG A 223 -2.68 29.78 14.79
CA ARG A 223 -2.67 31.05 15.51
C ARG A 223 -4.08 31.57 15.75
N GLU A 224 -4.98 31.44 14.79
CA GLU A 224 -6.41 31.81 14.97
C GLU A 224 -7.07 30.94 16.06
N LEU A 225 -6.87 29.62 16.01
CA LEU A 225 -7.39 28.70 17.03
C LEU A 225 -6.81 28.99 18.42
N TYR A 226 -5.50 29.22 18.50
CA TYR A 226 -4.82 29.53 19.76
C TYR A 226 -5.35 30.83 20.36
N ASN A 227 -5.40 31.92 19.59
CA ASN A 227 -5.89 33.21 20.04
C ASN A 227 -7.35 33.12 20.55
N LYS A 228 -8.17 32.29 19.91
CA LYS A 228 -9.58 32.14 20.23
C LYS A 228 -9.86 31.29 21.46
N TYR A 229 -9.06 30.23 21.67
CA TYR A 229 -9.38 29.20 22.65
C TYR A 229 -8.33 28.99 23.76
N HIS A 230 -7.16 29.63 23.68
CA HIS A 230 -6.12 29.47 24.70
C HIS A 230 -6.62 29.87 26.10
N ALA A 231 -7.33 30.98 26.21
CA ALA A 231 -7.92 31.44 27.47
C ALA A 231 -9.00 30.47 28.03
N ALA A 232 -9.64 29.69 27.16
CA ALA A 232 -10.61 28.65 27.54
C ALA A 232 -9.93 27.30 27.91
N GLY A 233 -8.63 27.18 27.73
CA GLY A 233 -7.87 26.00 28.12
C GLY A 233 -7.29 25.16 26.96
N LEU A 234 -7.28 25.69 25.73
CA LEU A 234 -6.53 25.06 24.62
C LEU A 234 -5.04 25.33 24.78
N GLU A 235 -4.22 24.32 24.55
CA GLU A 235 -2.80 24.45 24.34
C GLU A 235 -2.40 23.78 23.02
N ILE A 236 -1.34 24.30 22.38
CA ILE A 236 -0.75 23.67 21.19
C ILE A 236 0.64 23.17 21.56
N TYR A 237 0.87 21.89 21.32
CA TYR A 237 2.18 21.25 21.42
C TYR A 237 2.61 20.86 20.02
N GLN A 238 3.49 21.67 19.42
CA GLN A 238 3.92 21.52 18.05
C GLN A 238 5.29 20.85 17.98
N VAL A 239 5.34 19.67 17.35
CA VAL A 239 6.55 18.89 17.15
C VAL A 239 7.09 19.16 15.75
N SER A 240 8.25 19.82 15.67
CA SER A 240 8.96 20.00 14.41
C SER A 240 9.84 18.80 14.09
N VAL A 241 9.88 18.44 12.81
CA VAL A 241 10.81 17.45 12.24
C VAL A 241 11.80 18.11 11.28
N ASP A 242 11.97 19.43 11.35
CA ASP A 242 12.95 20.13 10.54
C ASP A 242 14.37 19.69 10.88
N PRO A 243 15.20 19.35 9.86
CA PRO A 243 16.56 18.89 10.11
C PRO A 243 17.49 20.02 10.59
N ASP A 244 17.21 21.26 10.20
CA ASP A 244 18.02 22.44 10.55
C ASP A 244 17.48 23.09 11.83
N GLU A 245 18.23 22.95 12.91
CA GLU A 245 17.90 23.53 14.23
C GLU A 245 17.84 25.05 14.21
N HIS A 246 18.78 25.69 13.51
CA HIS A 246 18.83 27.16 13.45
C HIS A 246 17.62 27.73 12.70
N PHE A 247 17.29 27.12 11.58
CA PHE A 247 16.09 27.48 10.82
C PHE A 247 14.83 27.31 11.67
N TRP A 248 14.69 26.18 12.37
CA TRP A 248 13.56 25.91 13.26
C TRP A 248 13.48 26.93 14.40
N LYS A 249 14.59 27.23 15.10
CA LYS A 249 14.60 28.22 16.18
C LYS A 249 14.16 29.59 15.68
N THR A 250 14.64 30.00 14.51
CA THR A 250 14.24 31.27 13.90
C THR A 250 12.77 31.29 13.53
N SER A 251 12.26 30.22 12.94
CA SER A 251 10.87 30.09 12.51
C SER A 251 9.89 30.07 13.69
N THR A 252 10.32 29.58 14.86
CA THR A 252 9.48 29.45 16.04
C THR A 252 9.60 30.60 17.05
N ALA A 253 10.53 31.52 16.85
CA ALA A 253 10.83 32.62 17.81
C ALA A 253 9.61 33.48 18.17
N ALA A 254 8.69 33.71 17.24
CA ALA A 254 7.48 34.54 17.43
C ALA A 254 6.20 33.72 17.58
N ILE A 255 6.30 32.41 17.79
CA ILE A 255 5.15 31.54 17.99
C ILE A 255 4.77 31.52 19.47
N PRO A 256 3.47 31.75 19.82
CA PRO A 256 3.04 31.91 21.21
C PRO A 256 2.82 30.60 21.97
N TRP A 257 2.79 29.45 21.28
CA TRP A 257 2.57 28.14 21.89
C TRP A 257 3.87 27.33 22.02
N ILE A 258 3.75 26.10 22.53
CA ILE A 258 4.90 25.21 22.76
C ILE A 258 5.37 24.64 21.42
N CYS A 259 6.60 25.00 21.03
CA CYS A 259 7.28 24.45 19.85
C CYS A 259 8.48 23.62 20.31
N VAL A 260 8.46 22.34 20.02
CA VAL A 260 9.56 21.38 20.31
C VAL A 260 10.08 20.78 19.02
N ARG A 261 11.27 20.19 19.07
CA ARG A 261 11.89 19.55 17.89
C ARG A 261 12.28 18.11 18.20
N ASP A 262 11.98 17.20 17.29
CA ASP A 262 12.56 15.87 17.25
C ASP A 262 13.85 15.94 16.44
N GLU A 263 14.99 15.72 17.10
CA GLU A 263 16.32 15.87 16.50
C GLU A 263 16.59 14.88 15.37
N ASP A 264 15.96 13.70 15.46
CA ASP A 264 16.05 12.65 14.43
C ASP A 264 15.16 12.96 13.20
N GLY A 265 14.43 14.07 13.19
CA GLY A 265 13.60 14.54 12.09
C GLY A 265 12.54 13.53 11.67
N ILE A 266 12.46 13.24 10.36
CA ILE A 266 11.47 12.27 9.82
C ILE A 266 11.74 10.82 10.25
N GLN A 267 12.88 10.50 10.83
CA GLN A 267 13.23 9.21 11.42
C GLN A 267 12.97 9.16 12.93
N GLY A 268 12.44 10.24 13.48
CA GLY A 268 12.28 10.45 14.90
C GLY A 268 11.30 9.48 15.55
N LYS A 269 11.59 9.14 16.81
CA LYS A 269 10.75 8.24 17.61
C LYS A 269 9.36 8.81 17.84
N SER A 270 9.20 10.13 17.88
CA SER A 270 7.91 10.78 18.07
C SER A 270 6.91 10.45 16.95
N LEU A 271 7.38 10.40 15.69
CA LEU A 271 6.56 10.01 14.55
C LEU A 271 6.13 8.55 14.63
N THR A 272 7.04 7.67 15.02
CA THR A 272 6.76 6.23 15.18
C THR A 272 5.76 5.98 16.31
N LEU A 273 5.92 6.65 17.45
CA LEU A 273 5.05 6.50 18.64
C LEU A 273 3.60 6.90 18.33
N TYR A 274 3.41 7.95 17.53
CA TYR A 274 2.08 8.44 17.15
C TYR A 274 1.61 7.91 15.79
N ASN A 275 2.35 6.97 15.18
CA ASN A 275 2.08 6.44 13.85
C ASN A 275 1.78 7.53 12.81
N VAL A 276 2.65 8.54 12.77
CA VAL A 276 2.56 9.66 11.83
C VAL A 276 3.10 9.21 10.47
N GLN A 277 2.23 9.15 9.46
CA GLN A 277 2.60 8.69 8.11
C GLN A 277 2.77 9.82 7.11
N SER A 278 2.20 10.99 7.41
CA SER A 278 2.30 12.20 6.59
C SER A 278 2.39 13.43 7.48
N ILE A 279 3.09 14.44 7.00
CA ILE A 279 3.24 15.74 7.68
C ILE A 279 2.74 16.82 6.73
N PRO A 280 1.89 17.73 7.22
CA PRO A 280 1.47 17.92 8.60
C PRO A 280 0.33 16.98 9.02
N THR A 281 0.29 16.58 10.29
CA THR A 281 -0.83 15.87 10.92
C THR A 281 -1.01 16.35 12.35
N PHE A 282 -2.22 16.22 12.92
CA PHE A 282 -2.49 16.60 14.30
C PHE A 282 -3.36 15.58 15.03
N PHE A 283 -3.31 15.69 16.35
CA PHE A 283 -4.12 14.90 17.27
C PHE A 283 -4.77 15.82 18.29
N LEU A 284 -5.96 15.48 18.76
CA LEU A 284 -6.62 16.16 19.87
C LEU A 284 -6.56 15.28 21.12
N ILE A 285 -6.15 15.89 22.21
CA ILE A 285 -6.00 15.27 23.53
C ILE A 285 -6.89 16.07 24.50
N ASP A 286 -7.67 15.37 25.30
CA ASP A 286 -8.58 16.01 26.25
C ASP A 286 -7.90 16.42 27.55
N ARG A 287 -8.66 17.04 28.46
CA ARG A 287 -8.18 17.50 29.76
C ARG A 287 -7.72 16.37 30.71
N SER A 288 -8.16 15.14 30.47
CA SER A 288 -7.70 13.96 31.22
C SER A 288 -6.38 13.40 30.70
N ASN A 289 -5.82 14.03 29.66
CA ASN A 289 -4.64 13.62 28.93
C ASN A 289 -4.87 12.34 28.12
N THR A 290 -6.07 12.17 27.57
CA THR A 290 -6.47 11.05 26.72
C THR A 290 -6.59 11.49 25.26
N LEU A 291 -6.00 10.71 24.36
CA LEU A 291 -6.10 10.93 22.91
C LEU A 291 -7.55 10.70 22.45
N GLN A 292 -8.18 11.71 21.86
CA GLN A 292 -9.57 11.68 21.44
C GLN A 292 -9.76 11.45 19.95
N ALA A 293 -8.94 12.09 19.12
CA ALA A 293 -9.09 12.01 17.67
C ALA A 293 -7.80 12.40 16.96
N ARG A 294 -7.68 11.94 15.72
CA ARG A 294 -6.61 12.34 14.78
C ARG A 294 -7.24 13.11 13.60
N ASP A 295 -6.44 13.89 12.87
CA ASP A 295 -6.86 14.76 11.76
C ASP A 295 -7.77 14.07 10.73
N ALA A 296 -7.45 12.83 10.32
CA ALA A 296 -8.26 12.06 9.37
C ALA A 296 -9.71 11.78 9.85
N GLN A 297 -9.98 11.89 11.15
CA GLN A 297 -11.28 11.66 11.77
C GLN A 297 -12.05 12.97 11.99
N ILE A 298 -11.38 14.13 11.81
CA ILE A 298 -11.91 15.45 12.18
C ILE A 298 -12.24 16.22 10.91
N LYS A 299 -13.53 16.45 10.66
CA LYS A 299 -14.01 17.28 9.55
C LYS A 299 -13.93 18.77 9.84
N ASP A 300 -14.15 19.14 11.10
CA ASP A 300 -14.13 20.53 11.60
C ASP A 300 -13.33 20.57 12.91
N ILE A 301 -12.11 21.08 12.81
CA ILE A 301 -11.16 21.14 13.93
C ILE A 301 -11.68 22.09 15.03
N GLU A 302 -12.33 23.19 14.64
CA GLU A 302 -12.84 24.18 15.60
C GLU A 302 -13.99 23.59 16.43
N ALA A 303 -14.93 22.90 15.78
CA ALA A 303 -16.02 22.21 16.47
C ALA A 303 -15.48 21.10 17.39
N ALA A 304 -14.49 20.33 16.95
CA ALA A 304 -13.87 19.28 17.76
C ALA A 304 -13.16 19.84 19.00
N ILE A 305 -12.45 20.95 18.90
CA ILE A 305 -11.82 21.63 20.03
C ILE A 305 -12.88 22.14 21.01
N LYS A 306 -13.95 22.79 20.54
CA LYS A 306 -15.05 23.29 21.39
C LYS A 306 -15.72 22.20 22.21
N ASN A 307 -15.86 21.01 21.63
CA ASN A 307 -16.49 19.87 22.32
C ASN A 307 -15.62 19.30 23.47
N LEU A 308 -14.32 19.57 23.47
CA LEU A 308 -13.38 19.11 24.50
C LEU A 308 -13.09 20.18 25.58
N LEU A 309 -13.33 21.46 25.27
CA LEU A 309 -13.15 22.59 26.20
C LEU A 309 -14.23 22.64 27.26
#